data_a5b903ca161234cc3c7da60b979d634c
#
_entry.id   a5b903ca161234cc3c7da60b979d634c
#
_cell.length_a   1.000
_cell.length_b   1.000
_cell.length_c   1.000
_cell.angle_alpha   90.00
_cell.angle_beta   90.00
_cell.angle_gamma   90.00
#
_symmetry.space_group_name_H-M   'P 1'
#
loop_
_entity.id
_entity.type
_entity.pdbx_description
1 polymer ?
#
loop_
_entity_poly.entity_id
_entity_poly.type
_entity_poly.pdbx_seq_one_letter_code
_entity_poly.pdbx_strand_id
1 'polypeptide(L)'
;GAPYTHGTPFRRAVEEGVAAARAGYIATIGITPTEPAIGFGYIHCAGPLAIDGAPHAVAVESFVEKPDLATAEKYVADGNHLWNGGMFIARADVLLAQLGESNPRLLEGLTELAAAWDTPRRGAVVDKVWPSLPKIAIDYTVAEPAAASGKLVVIPGDFDWDDVGDFASIAKLHAGGRKSDLAILG
;
A
#
# COMPACT_ATOMS: atom_id res chain seq x y z
N GLY A 1 -4.29 13.01 -32.41
CA GLY A 1 -4.19 12.17 -31.25
C GLY A 1 -3.48 12.90 -30.14
N ALA A 2 -4.16 13.10 -29.01
CA ALA A 2 -3.53 13.67 -27.81
C ALA A 2 -2.43 12.72 -27.34
N PRO A 3 -1.26 13.20 -26.90
CA PRO A 3 -0.23 12.35 -26.34
C PRO A 3 -0.79 11.68 -25.08
N TYR A 4 -0.61 10.38 -24.98
CA TYR A 4 -0.96 9.60 -23.81
C TYR A 4 -0.23 10.17 -22.57
N THR A 5 -0.96 10.86 -21.72
CA THR A 5 -0.45 11.38 -20.44
C THR A 5 -0.71 10.37 -19.34
N HIS A 6 -0.17 9.15 -19.46
CA HIS A 6 -0.31 8.09 -18.46
C HIS A 6 0.31 8.44 -17.10
N GLY A 7 1.14 9.49 -17.04
CA GLY A 7 1.74 9.95 -15.79
C GLY A 7 0.85 10.84 -14.92
N THR A 8 -0.18 11.47 -15.47
CA THR A 8 -0.92 12.53 -14.76
C THR A 8 -1.82 12.01 -13.62
N PRO A 9 -2.66 10.95 -13.79
CA PRO A 9 -3.51 10.46 -12.70
C PRO A 9 -2.70 9.83 -11.57
N PHE A 10 -1.67 9.05 -11.87
CA PHE A 10 -0.76 8.50 -10.86
C PHE A 10 -0.03 9.59 -10.09
N ARG A 11 0.53 10.56 -10.81
CA ARG A 11 1.23 11.70 -10.20
C ARG A 11 0.31 12.50 -9.28
N ARG A 12 -0.93 12.75 -9.70
CA ARG A 12 -1.96 13.39 -8.86
C ARG A 12 -2.18 12.61 -7.57
N ALA A 13 -2.38 11.29 -7.66
CA ALA A 13 -2.61 10.46 -6.48
C ALA A 13 -1.42 10.49 -5.50
N VAL A 14 -0.19 10.49 -6.01
CA VAL A 14 1.02 10.64 -5.18
C VAL A 14 1.09 12.02 -4.54
N GLU A 15 0.81 13.10 -5.28
CA GLU A 15 0.84 14.48 -4.77
C GLU A 15 -0.22 14.67 -3.65
N GLU A 16 -1.43 14.12 -3.82
CA GLU A 16 -2.45 14.10 -2.78
C GLU A 16 -2.04 13.25 -1.57
N GLY A 17 -1.41 12.10 -1.80
CA GLY A 17 -0.82 11.27 -0.75
C GLY A 17 0.24 12.02 0.07
N VAL A 18 1.07 12.83 -0.59
CA VAL A 18 2.06 13.70 0.08
C VAL A 18 1.35 14.77 0.93
N ALA A 19 0.26 15.36 0.43
CA ALA A 19 -0.52 16.33 1.21
C ALA A 19 -1.13 15.68 2.45
N ALA A 20 -1.70 14.49 2.32
CA ALA A 20 -2.23 13.72 3.44
C ALA A 20 -1.13 13.35 4.46
N ALA A 21 0.05 12.94 3.97
CA ALA A 21 1.20 12.63 4.83
C ALA A 21 1.68 13.86 5.62
N ARG A 22 1.70 15.04 4.99
CA ARG A 22 2.01 16.31 5.67
C ARG A 22 1.00 16.67 6.75
N ALA A 23 -0.26 16.29 6.56
CA ALA A 23 -1.31 16.44 7.56
C ALA A 23 -1.24 15.40 8.70
N GLY A 24 -0.26 14.47 8.67
CA GLY A 24 -0.02 13.50 9.73
C GLY A 24 -0.68 12.14 9.52
N TYR A 25 -1.23 11.87 8.34
CA TYR A 25 -1.80 10.58 7.98
C TYR A 25 -0.75 9.64 7.36
N ILE A 26 -1.07 8.36 7.36
CA ILE A 26 -0.46 7.37 6.48
C ILE A 26 -1.39 7.22 5.29
N ALA A 27 -0.94 7.59 4.10
CA ALA A 27 -1.72 7.47 2.89
C ALA A 27 -1.32 6.22 2.11
N THR A 28 -2.31 5.55 1.51
CA THR A 28 -2.09 4.53 0.48
C THR A 28 -2.87 4.87 -0.77
N ILE A 29 -2.46 4.32 -1.92
CA ILE A 29 -3.19 4.48 -3.17
C ILE A 29 -4.12 3.29 -3.34
N GLY A 30 -5.41 3.57 -3.52
CA GLY A 30 -6.45 2.57 -3.71
C GLY A 30 -6.82 2.39 -5.16
N ILE A 31 -6.98 1.14 -5.60
CA ILE A 31 -7.33 0.77 -6.97
C ILE A 31 -8.75 0.17 -6.97
N THR A 32 -9.56 0.56 -7.92
CA THR A 32 -10.92 0.02 -8.07
C THR A 32 -10.86 -1.47 -8.40
N PRO A 33 -11.46 -2.36 -7.60
CA PRO A 33 -11.48 -3.79 -7.88
C PRO A 33 -12.23 -4.11 -9.17
N THR A 34 -11.64 -4.95 -10.00
CA THR A 34 -12.25 -5.46 -11.24
C THR A 34 -12.67 -6.92 -11.15
N GLU A 35 -12.23 -7.61 -10.09
CA GLU A 35 -12.51 -9.02 -9.81
C GLU A 35 -12.34 -9.30 -8.32
N PRO A 36 -12.87 -10.40 -7.77
CA PRO A 36 -12.70 -10.77 -6.37
C PRO A 36 -11.32 -11.43 -6.13
N ALA A 37 -10.25 -10.66 -6.33
CA ALA A 37 -8.88 -11.14 -6.15
C ALA A 37 -8.59 -11.44 -4.67
N ILE A 38 -8.05 -12.63 -4.39
CA ILE A 38 -7.66 -13.06 -3.04
C ILE A 38 -6.18 -12.80 -2.72
N GLY A 39 -5.44 -12.26 -3.68
CA GLY A 39 -4.02 -11.93 -3.56
C GLY A 39 -3.74 -10.51 -3.04
N PHE A 40 -4.77 -9.68 -2.92
CA PHE A 40 -4.64 -8.26 -2.58
C PHE A 40 -5.27 -7.92 -1.23
N GLY A 41 -4.80 -6.81 -0.64
CA GLY A 41 -5.46 -6.17 0.49
C GLY A 41 -6.67 -5.35 0.01
N TYR A 42 -7.72 -5.33 0.81
CA TYR A 42 -8.94 -4.55 0.59
C TYR A 42 -9.08 -3.46 1.64
N ILE A 43 -9.42 -2.27 1.17
CA ILE A 43 -9.58 -1.07 1.99
C ILE A 43 -11.05 -0.69 1.98
N HIS A 44 -11.73 -0.77 3.13
CA HIS A 44 -13.12 -0.30 3.27
C HIS A 44 -13.12 1.23 3.45
N CYS A 45 -13.80 1.90 2.53
CA CYS A 45 -13.89 3.36 2.49
C CYS A 45 -15.03 3.86 3.39
N ALA A 46 -14.71 4.73 4.36
CA ALA A 46 -15.71 5.31 5.26
C ALA A 46 -16.38 6.57 4.67
N GLY A 47 -15.66 7.32 3.83
CA GLY A 47 -16.18 8.52 3.19
C GLY A 47 -15.11 9.59 2.97
N PRO A 48 -15.46 10.67 2.27
CA PRO A 48 -14.53 11.76 1.97
C PRO A 48 -13.93 12.37 3.24
N LEU A 49 -12.64 12.65 3.19
CA LEU A 49 -11.90 13.30 4.28
C LEU A 49 -11.34 14.64 3.78
N ALA A 50 -11.71 15.72 4.48
CA ALA A 50 -11.24 17.05 4.12
C ALA A 50 -9.78 17.25 4.52
N ILE A 51 -8.87 17.14 3.56
CA ILE A 51 -7.44 17.42 3.72
C ILE A 51 -7.04 18.45 2.67
N ASP A 52 -6.39 19.53 3.10
CA ASP A 52 -5.89 20.55 2.20
C ASP A 52 -4.85 19.97 1.24
N GLY A 53 -5.02 20.19 -0.06
CA GLY A 53 -4.19 19.62 -1.11
C GLY A 53 -4.45 18.14 -1.43
N ALA A 54 -5.46 17.51 -0.81
CA ALA A 54 -5.87 16.13 -1.12
C ALA A 54 -7.42 16.02 -1.21
N PRO A 55 -8.06 16.64 -2.23
CA PRO A 55 -9.50 16.68 -2.35
C PRO A 55 -10.17 15.33 -2.57
N HIS A 56 -9.43 14.32 -3.02
CA HIS A 56 -9.94 12.96 -3.21
C HIS A 56 -9.58 12.01 -2.06
N ALA A 57 -9.04 12.52 -0.95
CA ALA A 57 -8.73 11.69 0.22
C ALA A 57 -10.01 11.10 0.82
N VAL A 58 -9.94 9.81 1.14
CA VAL A 58 -11.04 9.05 1.74
C VAL A 58 -10.55 8.44 3.05
N ALA A 59 -11.36 8.59 4.10
CA ALA A 59 -11.13 7.94 5.37
C ALA A 59 -11.27 6.42 5.24
N VAL A 60 -10.42 5.68 5.91
CA VAL A 60 -10.43 4.21 5.91
C VAL A 60 -11.11 3.72 7.18
N GLU A 61 -12.12 2.87 7.03
CA GLU A 61 -12.81 2.22 8.15
C GLU A 61 -12.09 0.95 8.58
N SER A 62 -11.66 0.14 7.59
CA SER A 62 -10.92 -1.10 7.86
C SER A 62 -10.01 -1.47 6.71
N PHE A 63 -9.02 -2.29 7.01
CA PHE A 63 -8.09 -2.88 6.06
C PHE A 63 -8.03 -4.38 6.29
N VAL A 64 -8.16 -5.18 5.24
CA VAL A 64 -8.10 -6.64 5.31
C VAL A 64 -7.16 -7.17 4.24
N GLU A 65 -6.04 -7.74 4.67
CA GLU A 65 -5.06 -8.34 3.77
C GLU A 65 -5.48 -9.75 3.36
N LYS A 66 -5.55 -10.00 2.06
CA LYS A 66 -5.79 -11.31 1.45
C LYS A 66 -7.01 -12.05 2.03
N PRO A 67 -8.23 -11.52 1.87
CA PRO A 67 -9.44 -12.17 2.34
C PRO A 67 -9.69 -13.50 1.60
N ASP A 68 -10.58 -14.33 2.14
CA ASP A 68 -11.10 -15.47 1.41
C ASP A 68 -11.98 -15.03 0.23
N LEU A 69 -12.24 -15.95 -0.71
CA LEU A 69 -12.98 -15.65 -1.93
C LEU A 69 -14.40 -15.12 -1.63
N ALA A 70 -15.11 -15.73 -0.68
CA ALA A 70 -16.47 -15.32 -0.35
C ALA A 70 -16.51 -13.90 0.23
N THR A 71 -15.49 -13.50 0.97
CA THR A 71 -15.33 -12.16 1.49
C THR A 71 -14.95 -11.18 0.38
N ALA A 72 -14.00 -11.55 -0.50
CA ALA A 72 -13.62 -10.73 -1.65
C ALA A 72 -14.80 -10.46 -2.61
N GLU A 73 -15.64 -11.48 -2.88
CA GLU A 73 -16.86 -11.32 -3.69
C GLU A 73 -17.82 -10.29 -3.08
N LYS A 74 -18.01 -10.32 -1.76
CA LYS A 74 -18.83 -9.32 -1.05
C LYS A 74 -18.25 -7.91 -1.17
N TYR A 75 -16.94 -7.76 -1.01
CA TYR A 75 -16.27 -6.47 -1.11
C TYR A 75 -16.37 -5.85 -2.51
N VAL A 76 -16.28 -6.67 -3.55
CA VAL A 76 -16.49 -6.21 -4.93
C VAL A 76 -17.93 -5.83 -5.18
N ALA A 77 -18.88 -6.61 -4.65
CA ALA A 77 -20.31 -6.40 -4.85
C ALA A 77 -20.85 -5.14 -4.14
N ASP A 78 -20.32 -4.79 -2.98
CA ASP A 78 -20.79 -3.62 -2.21
C ASP A 78 -20.26 -2.28 -2.78
N GLY A 79 -19.18 -2.30 -3.56
CA GLY A 79 -18.61 -1.13 -4.23
C GLY A 79 -17.94 -0.10 -3.31
N ASN A 80 -17.80 -0.41 -2.01
CA ASN A 80 -17.19 0.48 -1.02
C ASN A 80 -15.75 0.10 -0.68
N HIS A 81 -15.17 -0.85 -1.40
CA HIS A 81 -13.82 -1.32 -1.19
C HIS A 81 -12.90 -0.97 -2.36
N LEU A 82 -11.67 -0.64 -2.04
CA LEU A 82 -10.57 -0.49 -3.00
C LEU A 82 -9.50 -1.55 -2.71
N TRP A 83 -8.78 -2.00 -3.73
CA TRP A 83 -7.55 -2.76 -3.52
C TRP A 83 -6.45 -1.85 -2.98
N ASN A 84 -5.65 -2.35 -2.07
CA ASN A 84 -4.41 -1.70 -1.67
C ASN A 84 -3.39 -1.80 -2.81
N GLY A 85 -3.00 -0.67 -3.40
CA GLY A 85 -1.97 -0.63 -4.43
C GLY A 85 -0.54 -0.86 -3.90
N GLY A 86 -0.38 -1.08 -2.59
CA GLY A 86 0.92 -1.35 -1.97
C GLY A 86 1.87 -0.15 -1.91
N MET A 87 1.35 1.04 -2.18
CA MET A 87 2.12 2.29 -2.20
C MET A 87 1.76 3.14 -0.99
N PHE A 88 2.61 3.11 0.04
CA PHE A 88 2.42 3.90 1.25
C PHE A 88 3.21 5.21 1.19
N ILE A 89 2.57 6.30 1.55
CA ILE A 89 3.13 7.65 1.60
C ILE A 89 2.89 8.19 3.00
N ALA A 90 3.96 8.44 3.74
CA ALA A 90 3.89 8.90 5.11
C ALA A 90 5.12 9.72 5.49
N ARG A 91 4.99 10.52 6.54
CA ARG A 91 6.18 11.06 7.22
C ARG A 91 6.86 9.93 7.99
N ALA A 92 8.18 9.94 8.01
CA ALA A 92 8.95 8.89 8.68
C ALA A 92 8.63 8.80 10.20
N ASP A 93 8.47 9.94 10.86
CA ASP A 93 8.12 10.00 12.28
C ASP A 93 6.74 9.40 12.57
N VAL A 94 5.74 9.65 11.71
CA VAL A 94 4.40 9.10 11.83
C VAL A 94 4.40 7.58 11.61
N LEU A 95 5.14 7.12 10.59
CA LEU A 95 5.28 5.69 10.30
C LEU A 95 5.97 4.94 11.45
N LEU A 96 7.08 5.50 11.98
CA LEU A 96 7.81 4.91 13.10
C LEU A 96 6.98 4.91 14.39
N ALA A 97 6.22 5.98 14.64
CA ALA A 97 5.31 6.02 15.79
C ALA A 97 4.23 4.92 15.70
N GLN A 98 3.60 4.77 14.51
CA GLN A 98 2.61 3.71 14.29
C GLN A 98 3.22 2.32 14.45
N LEU A 99 4.43 2.11 13.93
CA LEU A 99 5.16 0.87 14.09
C LEU A 99 5.48 0.59 15.58
N GLY A 100 5.86 1.60 16.34
CA GLY A 100 6.14 1.48 17.76
C GLY A 100 4.90 1.15 18.59
N GLU A 101 3.74 1.68 18.24
CA GLU A 101 2.46 1.36 18.87
C GLU A 101 2.03 -0.09 18.63
N SER A 102 2.22 -0.59 17.39
CA SER A 102 1.77 -1.92 16.97
C SER A 102 2.80 -3.02 17.20
N ASN A 103 4.08 -2.72 17.08
CA ASN A 103 5.17 -3.69 17.22
C ASN A 103 6.43 -3.06 17.84
N PRO A 104 6.44 -2.78 19.16
CA PRO A 104 7.57 -2.13 19.85
C PRO A 104 8.90 -2.87 19.63
N ARG A 105 8.87 -4.21 19.65
CA ARG A 105 10.07 -5.03 19.48
C ARG A 105 10.72 -4.85 18.12
N LEU A 106 9.90 -4.70 17.07
CA LEU A 106 10.40 -4.43 15.71
C LEU A 106 11.04 -3.05 15.67
N LEU A 107 10.39 -2.03 16.22
CA LEU A 107 10.93 -0.67 16.27
C LEU A 107 12.25 -0.60 17.04
N GLU A 108 12.34 -1.24 18.23
CA GLU A 108 13.58 -1.31 19.03
C GLU A 108 14.74 -1.87 18.21
N GLY A 109 14.52 -3.01 17.55
CA GLY A 109 15.58 -3.62 16.74
C GLY A 109 15.97 -2.80 15.51
N LEU A 110 15.00 -2.18 14.84
CA LEU A 110 15.30 -1.26 13.73
C LEU A 110 16.07 -0.02 14.21
N THR A 111 15.78 0.47 15.40
CA THR A 111 16.51 1.59 16.01
C THR A 111 17.96 1.20 16.34
N GLU A 112 18.19 0.00 16.89
CA GLU A 112 19.55 -0.53 17.14
C GLU A 112 20.34 -0.67 15.83
N LEU A 113 19.70 -1.18 14.77
CA LEU A 113 20.30 -1.27 13.43
C LEU A 113 20.64 0.11 12.86
N ALA A 114 19.72 1.06 12.94
CA ALA A 114 19.92 2.42 12.45
C ALA A 114 21.10 3.12 13.16
N ALA A 115 21.20 2.97 14.48
CA ALA A 115 22.29 3.55 15.26
C ALA A 115 23.69 2.97 14.93
N ALA A 116 23.74 1.75 14.39
CA ALA A 116 24.97 1.09 14.00
C ALA A 116 25.30 1.27 12.50
N TRP A 117 24.35 1.76 11.69
CA TRP A 117 24.40 1.67 10.22
C TRP A 117 25.66 2.28 9.58
N ASP A 118 26.01 3.48 10.01
CA ASP A 118 27.17 4.21 9.49
C ASP A 118 28.44 4.05 10.37
N THR A 119 28.51 2.95 11.12
CA THR A 119 29.63 2.65 12.01
C THR A 119 30.34 1.35 11.63
N PRO A 120 31.59 1.12 12.08
CA PRO A 120 32.27 -0.17 11.91
C PRO A 120 31.53 -1.35 12.56
N ARG A 121 30.59 -1.11 13.46
CA ARG A 121 29.81 -2.15 14.15
C ARG A 121 28.62 -2.68 13.33
N ARG A 122 28.28 -2.07 12.17
CA ARG A 122 27.13 -2.43 11.35
C ARG A 122 26.99 -3.94 11.14
N GLY A 123 28.07 -4.61 10.65
CA GLY A 123 28.01 -6.04 10.35
C GLY A 123 27.62 -6.87 11.58
N ALA A 124 28.32 -6.67 12.69
CA ALA A 124 28.06 -7.42 13.92
C ALA A 124 26.64 -7.15 14.49
N VAL A 125 26.12 -5.93 14.37
CA VAL A 125 24.78 -5.59 14.84
C VAL A 125 23.72 -6.17 13.90
N VAL A 126 23.92 -6.14 12.59
CA VAL A 126 23.02 -6.78 11.61
C VAL A 126 22.93 -8.27 11.86
N ASP A 127 24.07 -8.96 11.99
CA ASP A 127 24.11 -10.41 12.21
C ASP A 127 23.42 -10.84 13.51
N LYS A 128 23.45 -9.99 14.53
CA LYS A 128 22.82 -10.25 15.82
C LYS A 128 21.32 -9.92 15.81
N VAL A 129 20.95 -8.73 15.31
CA VAL A 129 19.61 -8.17 15.49
C VAL A 129 18.65 -8.64 14.41
N TRP A 130 19.02 -8.57 13.13
CA TRP A 130 18.14 -8.86 12.00
C TRP A 130 17.44 -10.23 12.09
N PRO A 131 18.15 -11.34 12.41
CA PRO A 131 17.51 -12.65 12.52
C PRO A 131 16.50 -12.76 13.66
N SER A 132 16.60 -11.88 14.67
CA SER A 132 15.71 -11.87 15.85
C SER A 132 14.44 -11.06 15.66
N LEU A 133 14.35 -10.26 14.58
CA LEU A 133 13.20 -9.41 14.33
C LEU A 133 11.98 -10.23 13.88
N PRO A 134 10.76 -9.79 14.26
CA PRO A 134 9.53 -10.38 13.73
C PRO A 134 9.48 -10.26 12.19
N LYS A 135 9.19 -11.37 11.52
CA LYS A 135 8.96 -11.41 10.06
C LYS A 135 7.49 -11.19 9.80
N ILE A 136 7.12 -9.95 9.58
CA ILE A 136 5.72 -9.54 9.41
C ILE A 136 5.63 -8.44 8.35
N ALA A 137 4.61 -8.50 7.49
CA ALA A 137 4.40 -7.50 6.46
C ALA A 137 3.95 -6.15 7.06
N ILE A 138 4.25 -5.07 6.34
CA ILE A 138 3.85 -3.70 6.70
C ILE A 138 2.32 -3.56 6.80
N ASP A 139 1.59 -4.35 6.02
CA ASP A 139 0.14 -4.38 6.01
C ASP A 139 -0.42 -4.70 7.41
N TYR A 140 0.14 -5.71 8.09
CA TYR A 140 -0.27 -6.11 9.44
C TYR A 140 0.31 -5.23 10.56
N THR A 141 1.52 -4.68 10.36
CA THR A 141 2.16 -3.88 11.42
C THR A 141 1.81 -2.41 11.34
N VAL A 142 1.40 -1.92 10.20
CA VAL A 142 1.13 -0.49 9.99
C VAL A 142 -0.27 -0.26 9.44
N ALA A 143 -0.66 -0.88 8.30
CA ALA A 143 -1.89 -0.52 7.62
C ALA A 143 -3.15 -0.88 8.42
N GLU A 144 -3.28 -2.12 8.90
CA GLU A 144 -4.43 -2.54 9.71
C GLU A 144 -4.54 -1.73 11.02
N PRO A 145 -3.48 -1.57 11.84
CA PRO A 145 -3.54 -0.76 13.05
C PRO A 145 -3.80 0.73 12.78
N ALA A 146 -3.25 1.28 11.69
CA ALA A 146 -3.49 2.67 11.30
C ALA A 146 -4.94 2.89 10.85
N ALA A 147 -5.54 1.92 10.14
CA ALA A 147 -6.97 1.94 9.80
C ALA A 147 -7.82 1.95 11.07
N ALA A 148 -7.56 1.01 11.99
CA ALA A 148 -8.30 0.90 13.25
C ALA A 148 -8.20 2.16 14.13
N SER A 149 -7.11 2.93 14.04
CA SER A 149 -6.91 4.18 14.80
C SER A 149 -7.30 5.44 14.03
N GLY A 150 -7.85 5.32 12.80
CA GLY A 150 -8.23 6.47 11.97
C GLY A 150 -7.05 7.26 11.41
N LYS A 151 -5.86 6.66 11.37
CA LYS A 151 -4.63 7.28 10.86
C LYS A 151 -4.33 6.89 9.41
N LEU A 152 -5.04 5.89 8.84
CA LEU A 152 -4.91 5.49 7.44
C LEU A 152 -5.92 6.24 6.58
N VAL A 153 -5.46 6.78 5.47
CA VAL A 153 -6.30 7.35 4.41
C VAL A 153 -5.97 6.69 3.08
N VAL A 154 -6.95 6.61 2.20
CA VAL A 154 -6.75 6.12 0.84
C VAL A 154 -6.97 7.23 -0.17
N ILE A 155 -6.09 7.32 -1.15
CA ILE A 155 -6.26 8.19 -2.32
C ILE A 155 -6.65 7.29 -3.50
N PRO A 156 -7.88 7.43 -4.04
CA PRO A 156 -8.28 6.64 -5.20
C PRO A 156 -7.40 6.94 -6.42
N GLY A 157 -6.85 5.91 -7.02
CA GLY A 157 -6.06 5.96 -8.23
C GLY A 157 -6.93 5.64 -9.45
N ASP A 158 -6.98 6.57 -10.41
CA ASP A 158 -7.67 6.39 -11.70
C ASP A 158 -6.61 6.21 -12.80
N PHE A 159 -5.94 5.06 -12.76
CA PHE A 159 -4.91 4.66 -13.72
C PHE A 159 -4.84 3.16 -13.83
N ASP A 160 -4.32 2.68 -14.95
CA ASP A 160 -4.07 1.25 -15.14
C ASP A 160 -3.02 0.76 -14.14
N TRP A 161 -3.40 -0.28 -13.39
CA TRP A 161 -2.54 -0.91 -12.40
C TRP A 161 -2.63 -2.43 -12.50
N ASP A 162 -1.50 -3.09 -12.39
CA ASP A 162 -1.39 -4.54 -12.30
C ASP A 162 -0.25 -4.90 -11.33
N ASP A 163 -0.52 -5.83 -10.43
CA ASP A 163 0.51 -6.41 -9.57
C ASP A 163 1.26 -7.48 -10.36
N VAL A 164 2.41 -7.11 -10.92
CA VAL A 164 3.25 -8.00 -11.73
C VAL A 164 3.95 -9.02 -10.83
N GLY A 165 3.16 -9.90 -10.22
CA GLY A 165 3.65 -10.93 -9.30
C GLY A 165 4.04 -12.27 -9.97
N ASP A 166 3.63 -12.49 -11.22
CA ASP A 166 3.84 -13.74 -11.94
C ASP A 166 4.01 -13.55 -13.46
N PHE A 167 4.35 -14.65 -14.14
CA PHE A 167 4.50 -14.63 -15.61
C PHE A 167 3.19 -14.41 -16.36
N ALA A 168 2.03 -14.74 -15.77
CA ALA A 168 0.73 -14.52 -16.40
C ALA A 168 0.42 -13.01 -16.44
N SER A 169 0.75 -12.26 -15.39
CA SER A 169 0.66 -10.79 -15.35
C SER A 169 1.54 -10.14 -16.43
N ILE A 170 2.78 -10.63 -16.60
CA ILE A 170 3.68 -10.16 -17.67
C ILE A 170 3.07 -10.43 -19.04
N ALA A 171 2.56 -11.63 -19.29
CA ALA A 171 1.92 -11.99 -20.54
C ALA A 171 0.69 -11.11 -20.84
N LYS A 172 -0.12 -10.83 -19.85
CA LYS A 172 -1.29 -9.93 -19.93
C LYS A 172 -0.89 -8.51 -20.33
N LEU A 173 0.18 -7.97 -19.75
CA LEU A 173 0.71 -6.64 -20.11
C LEU A 173 1.21 -6.60 -21.56
N HIS A 174 1.92 -7.63 -22.03
CA HIS A 174 2.39 -7.72 -23.41
C HIS A 174 1.26 -7.92 -24.42
N ALA A 175 0.21 -8.62 -24.05
CA ALA A 175 -0.98 -8.81 -24.89
C ALA A 175 -1.87 -7.55 -25.00
N GLY A 176 -1.52 -6.45 -24.36
CA GLY A 176 -2.30 -5.21 -24.37
C GLY A 176 -3.71 -5.38 -23.81
N GLY A 177 -3.87 -6.26 -22.82
CA GLY A 177 -5.15 -6.55 -22.17
C GLY A 177 -6.08 -7.47 -22.96
N ARG A 178 -5.68 -8.01 -24.11
CA ARG A 178 -6.47 -8.99 -24.88
C ARG A 178 -6.32 -10.39 -24.28
N LYS A 179 -7.44 -10.98 -23.85
CA LYS A 179 -7.47 -12.34 -23.25
C LYS A 179 -7.06 -13.50 -24.16
N SER A 180 -6.79 -13.25 -25.46
CA SER A 180 -6.61 -14.31 -26.46
C SER A 180 -5.23 -14.40 -27.09
N ASP A 181 -4.33 -13.49 -26.82
CA ASP A 181 -3.03 -13.50 -27.49
C ASP A 181 -1.95 -14.10 -26.58
N LEU A 182 -1.43 -15.26 -26.98
CA LEU A 182 -0.23 -15.84 -26.37
C LEU A 182 0.94 -14.90 -26.67
N ALA A 183 1.46 -14.20 -25.67
CA ALA A 183 2.67 -13.41 -25.85
C ALA A 183 3.86 -14.37 -25.98
N ILE A 184 4.39 -14.51 -27.19
CA ILE A 184 5.65 -15.21 -27.44
C ILE A 184 6.76 -14.19 -27.22
N LEU A 185 7.46 -14.33 -26.12
CA LEU A 185 8.69 -13.58 -25.87
C LEU A 185 9.80 -14.23 -26.69
N GLY A 186 10.19 -13.57 -27.78
CA GLY A 186 11.34 -13.95 -28.60
C GLY A 186 12.66 -13.51 -28.00
#